data_be192c6ebc52cc81b14a461081adf39e
#
_entry.id   be192c6ebc52cc81b14a461081adf39e
#
_cell.length_a   1.000
_cell.length_b   1.000
_cell.length_c   1.000
_cell.angle_alpha   90.00
_cell.angle_beta   90.00
_cell.angle_gamma   90.00
#
_symmetry.space_group_name_H-M   'P 1'
#
loop_
_entity.id
_entity.type
_entity.pdbx_description
1 polymer ?
#
loop_
_entity_poly.entity_id
_entity_poly.type
_entity_poly.pdbx_seq_one_letter_code
_entity_poly.pdbx_strand_id
1 'polypeptide(L)'
;MDFFMQEIGVPGSQLLLAAEQTLYMVFLSLFIGTVLGLIMAVTLVVTNPNGIVKNSIVYTITNTIVNIVRSVPFIILMVFILPLTKMIVGTRVGTTAAIVPLVIFIAPYLARLFENSILEVNKGIIEAAQSMGASHFEVIWHFLLPEAKGSLILSITTGTIGLIGATAMAGAIGAGGVGDLALTYGYERLNFSLMLFTVVILIIFVQIIQTIGNYFARRARRS
;
A
#
# COMPACT_ATOMS: atom_id res chain seq x y z
N MET A 1 25.84 22.71 -10.16
CA MET A 1 25.48 21.44 -9.46
C MET A 1 26.14 21.37 -8.09
N ASP A 2 27.42 21.73 -8.00
CA ASP A 2 28.16 21.64 -6.73
C ASP A 2 27.71 22.66 -5.65
N PHE A 3 27.29 23.85 -6.02
CA PHE A 3 26.75 24.86 -5.09
C PHE A 3 25.46 24.41 -4.42
N PHE A 4 24.56 23.80 -5.18
CA PHE A 4 23.29 23.27 -4.66
C PHE A 4 23.51 22.07 -3.74
N MET A 5 24.49 21.21 -4.06
CA MET A 5 24.86 20.06 -3.21
C MET A 5 25.53 20.50 -1.90
N GLN A 6 26.24 21.62 -1.89
CA GLN A 6 26.80 22.22 -0.66
C GLN A 6 25.71 22.81 0.25
N GLU A 7 24.67 23.42 -0.31
CA GLU A 7 23.54 23.93 0.48
C GLU A 7 22.67 22.81 1.09
N ILE A 8 22.49 21.71 0.36
CA ILE A 8 21.73 20.55 0.86
C ILE A 8 22.50 19.83 1.96
N GLY A 9 23.84 19.90 1.97
CA GLY A 9 24.69 19.31 3.00
C GLY A 9 24.68 17.77 3.08
N VAL A 10 24.19 17.12 2.00
CA VAL A 10 24.13 15.66 1.87
C VAL A 10 24.73 15.24 0.52
N PRO A 11 25.65 14.27 0.50
CA PRO A 11 26.21 13.76 -0.75
C PRO A 11 25.17 13.15 -1.66
N GLY A 12 25.32 13.33 -2.98
CA GLY A 12 24.40 12.75 -3.97
C GLY A 12 24.27 11.23 -3.89
N SER A 13 25.32 10.54 -3.46
CA SER A 13 25.28 9.10 -3.20
C SER A 13 24.30 8.71 -2.08
N GLN A 14 24.19 9.51 -1.03
CA GLN A 14 23.20 9.27 0.03
C GLN A 14 21.78 9.53 -0.44
N LEU A 15 21.55 10.52 -1.30
CA LEU A 15 20.24 10.77 -1.91
C LEU A 15 19.81 9.60 -2.78
N LEU A 16 20.71 9.07 -3.60
CA LEU A 16 20.44 7.88 -4.42
C LEU A 16 20.15 6.65 -3.56
N LEU A 17 20.97 6.39 -2.55
CA LEU A 17 20.74 5.28 -1.63
C LEU A 17 19.38 5.38 -0.94
N ALA A 18 19.01 6.57 -0.49
CA ALA A 18 17.71 6.80 0.14
C ALA A 18 16.55 6.57 -0.84
N ALA A 19 16.69 6.97 -2.10
CA ALA A 19 15.70 6.71 -3.14
C ALA A 19 15.56 5.20 -3.41
N GLU A 20 16.66 4.47 -3.53
CA GLU A 20 16.67 3.01 -3.70
C GLU A 20 16.00 2.31 -2.50
N GLN A 21 16.31 2.72 -1.28
CA GLN A 21 15.70 2.16 -0.07
C GLN A 21 14.19 2.39 -0.03
N THR A 22 13.73 3.60 -0.38
CA THR A 22 12.30 3.90 -0.46
C THR A 22 11.61 3.06 -1.52
N LEU A 23 12.19 2.97 -2.73
CA LEU A 23 11.66 2.13 -3.81
C LEU A 23 11.57 0.65 -3.41
N TYR A 24 12.62 0.14 -2.79
CA TYR A 24 12.67 -1.24 -2.29
C TYR A 24 11.57 -1.52 -1.26
N MET A 25 11.43 -0.64 -0.25
CA MET A 25 10.37 -0.76 0.76
C MET A 25 8.97 -0.71 0.12
N VAL A 26 8.74 0.28 -0.75
CA VAL A 26 7.44 0.45 -1.40
C VAL A 26 7.12 -0.73 -2.31
N PHE A 27 8.04 -1.12 -3.19
CA PHE A 27 7.79 -2.20 -4.15
C PHE A 27 7.49 -3.52 -3.47
N LEU A 28 8.33 -3.95 -2.53
CA LEU A 28 8.17 -5.25 -1.89
C LEU A 28 6.96 -5.30 -0.96
N SER A 29 6.75 -4.23 -0.18
CA SER A 29 5.58 -4.16 0.70
C SER A 29 4.28 -4.04 -0.07
N LEU A 30 4.26 -3.29 -1.19
CA LEU A 30 3.10 -3.18 -2.05
C LEU A 30 2.76 -4.51 -2.73
N PHE A 31 3.77 -5.21 -3.24
CA PHE A 31 3.56 -6.51 -3.89
C PHE A 31 2.93 -7.53 -2.93
N ILE A 32 3.55 -7.73 -1.78
CA ILE A 32 3.03 -8.67 -0.76
C ILE A 32 1.67 -8.19 -0.23
N GLY A 33 1.56 -6.90 0.08
CA GLY A 33 0.34 -6.30 0.59
C GLY A 33 -0.83 -6.34 -0.39
N THR A 34 -0.57 -6.22 -1.70
CA THR A 34 -1.59 -6.35 -2.75
C THR A 34 -2.14 -7.76 -2.81
N VAL A 35 -1.28 -8.77 -2.78
CA VAL A 35 -1.71 -10.18 -2.79
C VAL A 35 -2.55 -10.49 -1.55
N LEU A 36 -2.06 -10.15 -0.35
CA LEU A 36 -2.79 -10.40 0.90
C LEU A 36 -4.08 -9.57 0.97
N GLY A 37 -4.03 -8.30 0.55
CA GLY A 37 -5.18 -7.41 0.53
C GLY A 37 -6.28 -7.89 -0.43
N LEU A 38 -5.89 -8.40 -1.60
CA LEU A 38 -6.85 -8.96 -2.57
C LEU A 38 -7.53 -10.22 -2.01
N ILE A 39 -6.77 -11.13 -1.39
CA ILE A 39 -7.33 -12.32 -0.74
C ILE A 39 -8.34 -11.92 0.34
N MET A 40 -7.97 -10.96 1.21
CA MET A 40 -8.88 -10.45 2.24
C MET A 40 -10.13 -9.80 1.65
N ALA A 41 -9.99 -8.98 0.61
CA ALA A 41 -11.10 -8.29 -0.05
C ALA A 41 -12.08 -9.28 -0.70
N VAL A 42 -11.57 -10.24 -1.47
CA VAL A 42 -12.40 -11.28 -2.08
C VAL A 42 -13.12 -12.09 -0.99
N THR A 43 -12.42 -12.46 0.09
CA THR A 43 -13.02 -13.14 1.23
C THR A 43 -14.18 -12.32 1.82
N LEU A 44 -13.98 -11.00 2.06
CA LEU A 44 -15.01 -10.11 2.59
C LEU A 44 -16.23 -10.04 1.68
N VAL A 45 -16.02 -9.82 0.38
CA VAL A 45 -17.12 -9.67 -0.59
C VAL A 45 -17.89 -10.99 -0.75
N VAL A 46 -17.19 -12.10 -0.87
CA VAL A 46 -17.81 -13.41 -1.11
C VAL A 46 -18.57 -13.91 0.10
N THR A 47 -18.02 -13.71 1.31
CA THR A 47 -18.64 -14.23 2.57
C THR A 47 -19.61 -13.25 3.24
N ASN A 48 -19.76 -12.03 2.69
CA ASN A 48 -20.73 -11.04 3.16
C ASN A 48 -22.14 -11.65 3.29
N PRO A 49 -22.98 -11.18 4.24
CA PRO A 49 -24.40 -11.62 4.36
C PRO A 49 -25.21 -11.53 3.07
N ASN A 50 -24.82 -10.62 2.17
CA ASN A 50 -25.41 -10.46 0.82
C ASN A 50 -24.50 -10.99 -0.30
N GLY A 51 -23.42 -11.70 0.05
CA GLY A 51 -22.44 -12.23 -0.87
C GLY A 51 -22.83 -13.55 -1.52
N ILE A 52 -21.95 -14.06 -2.40
CA ILE A 52 -22.19 -15.26 -3.21
C ILE A 52 -22.17 -16.54 -2.35
N VAL A 53 -21.27 -16.61 -1.35
CA VAL A 53 -21.12 -17.76 -0.41
C VAL A 53 -21.22 -17.22 1.02
N LYS A 54 -22.44 -17.04 1.48
CA LYS A 54 -22.73 -16.46 2.81
C LYS A 54 -22.06 -17.24 3.93
N ASN A 55 -21.11 -16.60 4.62
CA ASN A 55 -20.47 -17.15 5.81
C ASN A 55 -20.19 -16.03 6.82
N SER A 56 -21.12 -15.83 7.74
CA SER A 56 -21.04 -14.75 8.72
C SER A 56 -19.81 -14.85 9.64
N ILE A 57 -19.35 -16.06 9.95
CA ILE A 57 -18.20 -16.26 10.83
C ILE A 57 -16.92 -15.77 10.14
N VAL A 58 -16.65 -16.25 8.92
CA VAL A 58 -15.46 -15.87 8.14
C VAL A 58 -15.48 -14.37 7.84
N TYR A 59 -16.64 -13.83 7.43
CA TYR A 59 -16.82 -12.40 7.22
C TYR A 59 -16.46 -11.59 8.47
N THR A 60 -17.06 -11.94 9.62
CA THR A 60 -16.86 -11.20 10.86
C THR A 60 -15.39 -11.23 11.30
N ILE A 61 -14.75 -12.40 11.27
CA ILE A 61 -13.33 -12.52 11.64
C ILE A 61 -12.46 -11.66 10.73
N THR A 62 -12.58 -11.81 9.42
CA THR A 62 -11.77 -11.06 8.45
C THR A 62 -12.01 -9.55 8.57
N ASN A 63 -13.28 -9.13 8.67
CA ASN A 63 -13.65 -7.74 8.83
C ASN A 63 -13.11 -7.14 10.14
N THR A 64 -13.15 -7.91 11.24
CA THR A 64 -12.60 -7.47 12.53
C THR A 64 -11.09 -7.29 12.46
N ILE A 65 -10.36 -8.23 11.88
CA ILE A 65 -8.89 -8.12 11.68
C ILE A 65 -8.54 -6.88 10.87
N VAL A 66 -9.21 -6.70 9.72
CA VAL A 66 -9.00 -5.53 8.86
C VAL A 66 -9.26 -4.23 9.61
N ASN A 67 -10.35 -4.15 10.36
CA ASN A 67 -10.71 -2.93 11.10
C ASN A 67 -9.76 -2.66 12.27
N ILE A 68 -9.35 -3.66 13.04
CA ILE A 68 -8.41 -3.49 14.17
C ILE A 68 -7.09 -2.95 13.66
N VAL A 69 -6.48 -3.57 12.66
CA VAL A 69 -5.17 -3.14 12.16
C VAL A 69 -5.23 -1.71 11.59
N ARG A 70 -6.30 -1.37 10.85
CA ARG A 70 -6.49 -0.02 10.30
C ARG A 70 -6.80 1.06 11.35
N SER A 71 -7.28 0.67 12.53
CA SER A 71 -7.55 1.60 13.62
C SER A 71 -6.29 2.05 14.36
N VAL A 72 -5.17 1.34 14.19
CA VAL A 72 -3.91 1.67 14.84
C VAL A 72 -3.10 2.64 13.95
N PRO A 73 -2.68 3.81 14.45
CA PRO A 73 -1.76 4.67 13.71
C PRO A 73 -0.49 3.92 13.32
N PHE A 74 -0.02 4.10 12.07
CA PHE A 74 1.09 3.31 11.54
C PHE A 74 2.36 3.35 12.41
N ILE A 75 2.72 4.52 12.95
CA ILE A 75 3.91 4.67 13.80
C ILE A 75 3.81 3.80 15.06
N ILE A 76 2.62 3.68 15.65
CA ILE A 76 2.37 2.84 16.83
C ILE A 76 2.39 1.37 16.44
N LEU A 77 1.73 1.00 15.34
CA LEU A 77 1.72 -0.35 14.79
C LEU A 77 3.15 -0.85 14.53
N MET A 78 3.97 -0.01 13.92
CA MET A 78 5.36 -0.31 13.59
C MET A 78 6.18 -0.63 14.83
N VAL A 79 6.10 0.19 15.88
CA VAL A 79 6.81 -0.05 17.14
C VAL A 79 6.28 -1.30 17.86
N PHE A 80 4.96 -1.48 17.86
CA PHE A 80 4.32 -2.65 18.47
C PHE A 80 4.76 -3.96 17.84
N ILE A 81 5.02 -3.98 16.53
CA ILE A 81 5.39 -5.18 15.76
C ILE A 81 6.90 -5.45 15.76
N LEU A 82 7.75 -4.59 16.33
CA LEU A 82 9.20 -4.79 16.37
C LEU A 82 9.65 -6.18 16.88
N PRO A 83 9.02 -6.80 17.90
CA PRO A 83 9.37 -8.16 18.31
C PRO A 83 9.12 -9.20 17.21
N LEU A 84 7.97 -9.10 16.53
CA LEU A 84 7.61 -9.97 15.40
C LEU A 84 8.56 -9.74 14.21
N THR A 85 8.89 -8.49 13.91
CA THR A 85 9.87 -8.12 12.89
C THR A 85 11.21 -8.79 13.13
N LYS A 86 11.71 -8.75 14.38
CA LYS A 86 12.97 -9.43 14.75
C LYS A 86 12.90 -10.93 14.57
N MET A 87 11.75 -11.55 14.85
CA MET A 87 11.59 -13.00 14.66
C MET A 87 11.63 -13.40 13.17
N ILE A 88 11.10 -12.56 12.27
CA ILE A 88 11.01 -12.87 10.85
C ILE A 88 12.31 -12.51 10.12
N VAL A 89 12.87 -11.33 10.40
CA VAL A 89 13.99 -10.74 9.64
C VAL A 89 15.34 -10.86 10.38
N GLY A 90 15.32 -11.14 11.68
CA GLY A 90 16.53 -11.20 12.52
C GLY A 90 16.98 -9.85 13.11
N THR A 91 16.46 -8.73 12.60
CA THR A 91 16.77 -7.37 13.06
C THR A 91 15.48 -6.56 13.29
N ARG A 92 15.59 -5.49 14.08
CA ARG A 92 14.50 -4.52 14.32
C ARG A 92 14.66 -3.23 13.54
N VAL A 93 15.83 -3.00 12.94
CA VAL A 93 16.23 -1.75 12.31
C VAL A 93 16.69 -2.02 10.89
N GLY A 94 16.55 -1.03 10.03
CA GLY A 94 16.96 -1.08 8.64
C GLY A 94 15.82 -1.31 7.67
N THR A 95 16.11 -1.12 6.39
CA THR A 95 15.16 -1.12 5.28
C THR A 95 14.38 -2.44 5.17
N THR A 96 15.07 -3.58 5.33
CA THR A 96 14.44 -4.91 5.26
C THR A 96 13.51 -5.16 6.45
N ALA A 97 13.88 -4.69 7.65
CA ALA A 97 13.04 -4.81 8.83
C ALA A 97 11.72 -4.04 8.67
N ALA A 98 11.76 -2.85 8.06
CA ALA A 98 10.59 -2.03 7.84
C ALA A 98 9.53 -2.68 6.93
N ILE A 99 9.91 -3.64 6.08
CA ILE A 99 8.96 -4.33 5.19
C ILE A 99 7.86 -5.03 5.98
N VAL A 100 8.17 -5.67 7.10
CA VAL A 100 7.19 -6.43 7.90
C VAL A 100 6.03 -5.52 8.39
N PRO A 101 6.28 -4.42 9.13
CA PRO A 101 5.20 -3.53 9.55
C PRO A 101 4.51 -2.83 8.36
N LEU A 102 5.24 -2.50 7.29
CA LEU A 102 4.65 -1.91 6.09
C LEU A 102 3.66 -2.87 5.39
N VAL A 103 3.98 -4.16 5.30
CA VAL A 103 3.07 -5.18 4.76
C VAL A 103 1.83 -5.34 5.64
N ILE A 104 2.01 -5.42 6.96
CA ILE A 104 0.90 -5.55 7.91
C ILE A 104 -0.02 -4.32 7.87
N PHE A 105 0.53 -3.14 7.63
CA PHE A 105 -0.24 -1.91 7.44
C PHE A 105 -0.99 -1.89 6.11
N ILE A 106 -0.28 -2.15 4.99
CA ILE A 106 -0.84 -1.92 3.66
C ILE A 106 -1.84 -3.01 3.24
N ALA A 107 -1.70 -4.25 3.68
CA ALA A 107 -2.57 -5.34 3.28
C ALA A 107 -4.04 -5.11 3.72
N PRO A 108 -4.38 -4.80 4.99
CA PRO A 108 -5.74 -4.47 5.38
C PRO A 108 -6.23 -3.14 4.81
N TYR A 109 -5.34 -2.19 4.56
CA TYR A 109 -5.68 -0.94 3.90
C TYR A 109 -6.15 -1.19 2.47
N LEU A 110 -5.38 -1.94 1.68
CA LEU A 110 -5.75 -2.35 0.34
C LEU A 110 -6.97 -3.27 0.34
N ALA A 111 -7.12 -4.16 1.31
CA ALA A 111 -8.29 -5.03 1.43
C ALA A 111 -9.59 -4.22 1.43
N ARG A 112 -9.64 -3.12 2.19
CA ARG A 112 -10.81 -2.25 2.24
C ARG A 112 -11.03 -1.47 0.95
N LEU A 113 -9.98 -0.99 0.31
CA LEU A 113 -10.08 -0.30 -0.97
C LEU A 113 -10.55 -1.27 -2.08
N PHE A 114 -10.02 -2.49 -2.10
CA PHE A 114 -10.41 -3.52 -3.06
C PHE A 114 -11.86 -3.98 -2.82
N GLU A 115 -12.25 -4.19 -1.57
CA GLU A 115 -13.63 -4.52 -1.23
C GLU A 115 -14.60 -3.46 -1.79
N ASN A 116 -14.32 -2.17 -1.56
CA ASN A 116 -15.13 -1.09 -2.11
C ASN A 116 -15.17 -1.14 -3.64
N SER A 117 -14.02 -1.33 -4.29
CA SER A 117 -13.94 -1.43 -5.75
C SER A 117 -14.74 -2.60 -6.32
N ILE A 118 -14.75 -3.72 -5.64
CA ILE A 118 -15.48 -4.93 -6.05
C ILE A 118 -16.98 -4.75 -5.81
N LEU A 119 -17.38 -4.09 -4.73
CA LEU A 119 -18.79 -3.83 -4.42
C LEU A 119 -19.45 -2.80 -5.37
N GLU A 120 -18.67 -2.01 -6.10
CA GLU A 120 -19.16 -1.11 -7.17
C GLU A 120 -19.61 -1.85 -8.44
N VAL A 121 -19.23 -3.13 -8.60
CA VAL A 121 -19.61 -3.93 -9.76
C VAL A 121 -21.13 -4.13 -9.77
N ASN A 122 -21.73 -3.97 -10.96
CA ASN A 122 -23.18 -4.12 -11.13
C ASN A 122 -23.63 -5.54 -10.77
N LYS A 123 -24.56 -5.65 -9.82
CA LYS A 123 -25.10 -6.93 -9.36
C LYS A 123 -25.74 -7.76 -10.47
N GLY A 124 -26.32 -7.10 -11.50
CA GLY A 124 -26.89 -7.77 -12.64
C GLY A 124 -25.90 -8.64 -13.43
N ILE A 125 -24.62 -8.27 -13.44
CA ILE A 125 -23.54 -9.09 -14.06
C ILE A 125 -23.38 -10.40 -13.29
N ILE A 126 -23.40 -10.33 -11.96
CA ILE A 126 -23.28 -11.49 -11.08
C ILE A 126 -24.50 -12.41 -11.21
N GLU A 127 -25.70 -11.82 -11.21
CA GLU A 127 -26.97 -12.54 -11.36
C GLU A 127 -27.06 -13.22 -12.74
N ALA A 128 -26.65 -12.54 -13.80
CA ALA A 128 -26.60 -13.11 -15.15
C ALA A 128 -25.62 -14.29 -15.23
N ALA A 129 -24.42 -14.15 -14.70
CA ALA A 129 -23.43 -15.21 -14.67
C ALA A 129 -23.94 -16.45 -13.92
N GLN A 130 -24.56 -16.27 -12.74
CA GLN A 130 -25.18 -17.33 -11.97
C GLN A 130 -26.33 -18.00 -12.70
N SER A 131 -27.18 -17.24 -13.40
CA SER A 131 -28.29 -17.76 -14.21
C SER A 131 -27.80 -18.60 -15.40
N MET A 132 -26.59 -18.32 -15.91
CA MET A 132 -25.93 -19.14 -16.94
C MET A 132 -25.23 -20.39 -16.37
N GLY A 133 -25.31 -20.65 -15.05
CA GLY A 133 -24.71 -21.81 -14.40
C GLY A 133 -23.23 -21.66 -14.03
N ALA A 134 -22.69 -20.44 -14.03
CA ALA A 134 -21.33 -20.19 -13.63
C ALA A 134 -21.11 -20.58 -12.14
N SER A 135 -20.04 -21.30 -11.87
CA SER A 135 -19.60 -21.63 -10.51
C SER A 135 -19.15 -20.36 -9.75
N HIS A 136 -19.15 -20.40 -8.43
CA HIS A 136 -18.70 -19.28 -7.60
C HIS A 136 -17.29 -18.80 -7.96
N PHE A 137 -16.39 -19.72 -8.30
CA PHE A 137 -15.03 -19.40 -8.73
C PHE A 137 -15.02 -18.67 -10.07
N GLU A 138 -15.80 -19.14 -11.04
CA GLU A 138 -15.93 -18.48 -12.35
C GLU A 138 -16.53 -17.09 -12.22
N VAL A 139 -17.54 -16.91 -11.36
CA VAL A 139 -18.12 -15.58 -11.09
C VAL A 139 -17.04 -14.62 -10.58
N ILE A 140 -16.17 -15.04 -9.66
CA ILE A 140 -15.13 -14.20 -9.09
C ILE A 140 -14.06 -13.85 -10.15
N TRP A 141 -13.53 -14.87 -10.84
CA TRP A 141 -12.35 -14.70 -11.70
C TRP A 141 -12.66 -14.18 -13.10
N HIS A 142 -13.83 -14.54 -13.67
CA HIS A 142 -14.17 -14.17 -15.04
C HIS A 142 -15.14 -12.99 -15.15
N PHE A 143 -15.83 -12.65 -14.06
CA PHE A 143 -16.80 -11.55 -14.08
C PHE A 143 -16.46 -10.46 -13.08
N LEU A 144 -16.33 -10.79 -11.80
CA LEU A 144 -16.22 -9.82 -10.73
C LEU A 144 -14.88 -9.04 -10.77
N LEU A 145 -13.76 -9.76 -10.77
CA LEU A 145 -12.43 -9.13 -10.78
C LEU A 145 -12.10 -8.40 -12.10
N PRO A 146 -12.42 -8.97 -13.28
CA PRO A 146 -12.23 -8.24 -14.54
C PRO A 146 -13.05 -6.96 -14.63
N GLU A 147 -14.29 -6.96 -14.18
CA GLU A 147 -15.14 -5.77 -14.17
C GLU A 147 -14.64 -4.70 -13.18
N ALA A 148 -14.17 -5.10 -12.01
CA ALA A 148 -13.57 -4.21 -11.02
C ALA A 148 -12.18 -3.70 -11.40
N LYS A 149 -11.51 -4.22 -12.44
CA LYS A 149 -10.09 -4.02 -12.76
C LYS A 149 -9.67 -2.54 -12.75
N GLY A 150 -10.45 -1.66 -13.34
CA GLY A 150 -10.15 -0.23 -13.39
C GLY A 150 -10.13 0.41 -12.01
N SER A 151 -11.11 0.09 -11.15
CA SER A 151 -11.20 0.57 -9.77
C SER A 151 -10.13 -0.06 -8.88
N LEU A 152 -9.78 -1.33 -9.10
CA LEU A 152 -8.68 -2.01 -8.41
C LEU A 152 -7.32 -1.35 -8.68
N ILE A 153 -7.05 -0.94 -9.93
CA ILE A 153 -5.83 -0.20 -10.29
C ILE A 153 -5.76 1.14 -9.54
N LEU A 154 -6.87 1.88 -9.45
CA LEU A 154 -6.91 3.12 -8.68
C LEU A 154 -6.69 2.86 -7.19
N SER A 155 -7.23 1.79 -6.66
CA SER A 155 -7.03 1.37 -5.27
C SER A 155 -5.57 1.05 -4.97
N ILE A 156 -4.86 0.34 -5.87
CA ILE A 156 -3.42 0.11 -5.76
C ILE A 156 -2.67 1.43 -5.80
N THR A 157 -3.02 2.34 -6.71
CA THR A 157 -2.40 3.66 -6.82
C THR A 157 -2.54 4.46 -5.52
N THR A 158 -3.75 4.50 -4.96
CA THR A 158 -4.03 5.17 -3.68
C THR A 158 -3.25 4.52 -2.53
N GLY A 159 -3.22 3.18 -2.50
CA GLY A 159 -2.44 2.42 -1.53
C GLY A 159 -0.94 2.71 -1.61
N THR A 160 -0.40 2.81 -2.83
CA THR A 160 1.02 3.14 -3.06
C THR A 160 1.37 4.52 -2.49
N ILE A 161 0.52 5.52 -2.71
CA ILE A 161 0.71 6.87 -2.16
C ILE A 161 0.69 6.84 -0.63
N GLY A 162 -0.27 6.13 -0.03
CA GLY A 162 -0.33 5.93 1.41
C GLY A 162 0.91 5.21 1.97
N LEU A 163 1.41 4.22 1.22
CA LEU A 163 2.60 3.47 1.59
C LEU A 163 3.88 4.32 1.56
N ILE A 164 4.03 5.23 0.59
CA ILE A 164 5.13 6.20 0.55
C ILE A 164 5.13 7.05 1.83
N GLY A 165 3.97 7.55 2.25
CA GLY A 165 3.85 8.26 3.53
C GLY A 165 4.25 7.39 4.73
N ALA A 166 3.89 6.11 4.74
CA ALA A 166 4.29 5.17 5.78
C ALA A 166 5.81 4.90 5.78
N THR A 167 6.47 4.81 4.60
CA THR A 167 7.93 4.66 4.55
C THR A 167 8.66 5.88 5.12
N ALA A 168 8.11 7.08 4.97
CA ALA A 168 8.66 8.27 5.59
C ALA A 168 8.61 8.19 7.12
N MET A 169 7.51 7.66 7.68
CA MET A 169 7.41 7.42 9.14
C MET A 169 8.36 6.29 9.59
N ALA A 170 8.58 5.27 8.76
CA ALA A 170 9.53 4.20 9.05
C ALA A 170 10.98 4.73 9.14
N GLY A 171 11.32 5.78 8.41
CA GLY A 171 12.60 6.49 8.52
C GLY A 171 12.90 6.93 9.96
N ALA A 172 11.91 7.43 10.71
CA ALA A 172 12.08 7.87 12.10
C ALA A 172 12.61 6.78 13.06
N ILE A 173 12.49 5.51 12.69
CA ILE A 173 13.04 4.39 13.48
C ILE A 173 14.24 3.69 12.80
N GLY A 174 14.90 4.39 11.87
CA GLY A 174 16.11 3.91 11.22
C GLY A 174 15.88 2.92 10.09
N ALA A 175 14.74 3.00 9.40
CA ALA A 175 14.50 2.21 8.19
C ALA A 175 15.29 2.70 6.98
N GLY A 176 15.82 3.93 7.02
CA GLY A 176 16.39 4.61 5.88
C GLY A 176 15.33 5.17 4.94
N GLY A 177 15.76 5.56 3.75
CA GLY A 177 14.90 6.11 2.71
C GLY A 177 14.80 7.64 2.72
N VAL A 178 14.07 8.18 1.75
CA VAL A 178 13.90 9.64 1.57
C VAL A 178 13.26 10.29 2.80
N GLY A 179 12.35 9.59 3.48
CA GLY A 179 11.75 10.07 4.71
C GLY A 179 12.73 10.21 5.87
N ASP A 180 13.67 9.28 6.00
CA ASP A 180 14.76 9.35 6.98
C ASP A 180 15.66 10.57 6.72
N LEU A 181 16.02 10.80 5.48
CA LEU A 181 16.78 12.01 5.11
C LEU A 181 16.04 13.29 5.46
N ALA A 182 14.74 13.33 5.17
CA ALA A 182 13.92 14.51 5.49
C ALA A 182 13.87 14.77 7.00
N LEU A 183 13.71 13.73 7.81
CA LEU A 183 13.61 13.87 9.26
C LEU A 183 14.97 14.11 9.91
N THR A 184 15.96 13.26 9.64
CA THR A 184 17.26 13.30 10.33
C THR A 184 18.10 14.51 9.89
N TYR A 185 18.18 14.77 8.59
CA TYR A 185 19.03 15.86 8.08
C TYR A 185 18.24 17.15 7.83
N GLY A 186 16.97 17.06 7.45
CA GLY A 186 16.13 18.23 7.22
C GLY A 186 15.58 18.80 8.52
N TYR A 187 14.82 18.02 9.27
CA TYR A 187 14.13 18.49 10.48
C TYR A 187 15.04 18.60 11.71
N GLU A 188 15.73 17.50 12.09
CA GLU A 188 16.54 17.48 13.33
C GLU A 188 17.76 18.42 13.26
N ARG A 189 18.37 18.55 12.06
CA ARG A 189 19.49 19.46 11.82
C ARG A 189 19.08 20.84 11.35
N LEU A 190 17.78 21.12 11.29
CA LEU A 190 17.21 22.41 10.88
C LEU A 190 17.69 22.87 9.49
N ASN A 191 17.98 21.92 8.58
CA ASN A 191 18.36 22.22 7.21
C ASN A 191 17.10 22.33 6.34
N PHE A 192 16.59 23.57 6.22
CA PHE A 192 15.38 23.87 5.47
C PHE A 192 15.53 23.57 3.98
N SER A 193 16.70 23.82 3.39
CA SER A 193 16.97 23.55 1.97
C SER A 193 16.84 22.08 1.63
N LEU A 194 17.38 21.18 2.47
CA LEU A 194 17.21 19.73 2.31
C LEU A 194 15.77 19.30 2.53
N MET A 195 15.09 19.86 3.53
CA MET A 195 13.69 19.56 3.78
C MET A 195 12.82 19.92 2.57
N LEU A 196 12.99 21.11 2.01
CA LEU A 196 12.28 21.54 0.80
C LEU A 196 12.58 20.62 -0.39
N PHE A 197 13.84 20.27 -0.59
CA PHE A 197 14.28 19.38 -1.67
C PHE A 197 13.62 17.98 -1.57
N THR A 198 13.63 17.38 -0.39
CA THR A 198 13.02 16.06 -0.16
C THR A 198 11.50 16.10 -0.37
N VAL A 199 10.82 17.16 0.08
CA VAL A 199 9.39 17.37 -0.16
C VAL A 199 9.09 17.48 -1.65
N VAL A 200 9.87 18.25 -2.42
CA VAL A 200 9.69 18.37 -3.87
C VAL A 200 9.88 17.03 -4.58
N ILE A 201 10.90 16.26 -4.20
CA ILE A 201 11.12 14.91 -4.75
C ILE A 201 9.93 14.00 -4.47
N LEU A 202 9.42 13.99 -3.24
CA LEU A 202 8.26 13.17 -2.87
C LEU A 202 7.00 13.58 -3.65
N ILE A 203 6.77 14.88 -3.83
CA ILE A 203 5.65 15.38 -4.65
C ILE A 203 5.78 14.89 -6.09
N ILE A 204 6.94 15.03 -6.72
CA ILE A 204 7.18 14.58 -8.10
C ILE A 204 6.95 13.06 -8.19
N PHE A 205 7.48 12.30 -7.25
CA PHE A 205 7.34 10.84 -7.22
C PHE A 205 5.87 10.40 -7.10
N VAL A 206 5.11 11.03 -6.20
CA VAL A 206 3.68 10.79 -6.04
C VAL A 206 2.90 11.17 -7.30
N GLN A 207 3.21 12.30 -7.94
CA GLN A 207 2.55 12.72 -9.18
C GLN A 207 2.81 11.77 -10.34
N ILE A 208 4.01 11.22 -10.46
CA ILE A 208 4.34 10.19 -11.46
C ILE A 208 3.48 8.95 -11.22
N ILE A 209 3.43 8.43 -9.99
CA ILE A 209 2.63 7.26 -9.63
C ILE A 209 1.15 7.50 -9.91
N GLN A 210 0.62 8.65 -9.51
CA GLN A 210 -0.78 9.03 -9.75
C GLN A 210 -1.10 9.09 -11.24
N THR A 211 -0.21 9.67 -12.05
CA THR A 211 -0.40 9.79 -13.50
C THR A 211 -0.39 8.42 -14.18
N ILE A 212 0.57 7.57 -13.83
CA ILE A 212 0.67 6.20 -14.33
C ILE A 212 -0.55 5.39 -13.93
N GLY A 213 -0.94 5.43 -12.66
CA GLY A 213 -2.12 4.72 -12.15
C GLY A 213 -3.40 5.14 -12.86
N ASN A 214 -3.63 6.44 -13.01
CA ASN A 214 -4.79 6.98 -13.73
C ASN A 214 -4.81 6.57 -15.21
N TYR A 215 -3.65 6.51 -15.86
CA TYR A 215 -3.54 6.04 -17.24
C TYR A 215 -3.95 4.58 -17.38
N PHE A 216 -3.39 3.70 -16.56
CA PHE A 216 -3.72 2.27 -16.61
C PHE A 216 -5.18 1.99 -16.20
N ALA A 217 -5.71 2.69 -15.21
CA ALA A 217 -7.10 2.55 -14.79
C ALA A 217 -8.08 2.92 -15.91
N ARG A 218 -7.82 4.05 -16.61
CA ARG A 218 -8.64 4.46 -17.77
C ARG A 218 -8.56 3.45 -18.91
N ARG A 219 -7.40 2.88 -19.16
CA ARG A 219 -7.24 1.86 -20.20
C ARG A 219 -7.99 0.58 -19.84
N ALA A 220 -7.91 0.15 -18.58
CA ALA A 220 -8.59 -1.04 -18.09
C ALA A 220 -10.12 -0.97 -18.10
N ARG A 221 -10.71 0.25 -18.02
CA ARG A 221 -12.16 0.47 -18.13
C ARG A 221 -12.68 0.46 -19.58
N ARG A 222 -11.78 0.54 -20.56
CA ARG A 222 -12.16 0.58 -21.99
C ARG A 222 -12.00 -0.78 -22.69
N SER A 223 -11.33 -1.72 -22.04
CA SER A 223 -11.15 -3.11 -22.50
C SER A 223 -12.17 -4.04 -21.88
#